data_ac4ac27124c812e3fe62b3302d11f5a9
#
_entry.id   ac4ac27124c812e3fe62b3302d11f5a9
#
_cell.length_a   1.000
_cell.length_b   1.000
_cell.length_c   1.000
_cell.angle_alpha   90.00
_cell.angle_beta   90.00
_cell.angle_gamma   90.00
#
_symmetry.space_group_name_H-M   'P 1'
#
loop_
_entity.id
_entity.type
_entity.pdbx_description
1 polymer ?
#
loop_
_entity_poly.entity_id
_entity_poly.type
_entity_poly.pdbx_seq_one_letter_code
_entity_poly.pdbx_strand_id
1 'polypeptide(L)'
;MSTIVLQHFVSSFSFAEKTKEERAISLLQFAYPMNHIWSPWRMEYIENSHKEDGCIFCIAQDKEDSAENLIAFRGERAYVILNRYPYTSGHLMVVPLDHKPNLEELDPLTRAEMMELTARCMTVLRKIYNTQAFNMGANIGEAAGAGVKSHVHIHIVPRWAGDTNFMSTLGQTRVLPETLESTYRRIQDGFWEGA
;
A
#
# COMPACT_ATOMS: atom_id res chain seq x y z
N MET A 1 15.41 -13.72 -49.87
CA MET A 1 14.36 -14.70 -50.19
C MET A 1 14.14 -15.55 -48.99
N SER A 2 13.08 -15.36 -48.32
CA SER A 2 11.98 -16.21 -47.92
C SER A 2 11.22 -15.52 -46.76
N THR A 3 10.13 -14.95 -47.17
CA THR A 3 9.06 -14.37 -46.33
C THR A 3 8.33 -15.51 -45.68
N ILE A 4 8.36 -15.60 -44.35
CA ILE A 4 7.45 -16.48 -43.62
C ILE A 4 6.19 -15.69 -43.26
N VAL A 5 5.15 -16.04 -44.00
CA VAL A 5 3.79 -15.58 -43.85
C VAL A 5 3.20 -16.14 -42.56
N LEU A 6 2.91 -15.27 -41.58
CA LEU A 6 2.00 -15.58 -40.49
C LEU A 6 0.57 -15.49 -41.01
N GLN A 7 0.01 -16.59 -41.51
CA GLN A 7 -1.41 -16.71 -41.82
C GLN A 7 -2.19 -17.09 -40.56
N HIS A 8 -2.90 -16.13 -40.00
CA HIS A 8 -4.35 -16.08 -39.84
C HIS A 8 -5.03 -17.42 -39.45
N PHE A 9 -5.33 -17.51 -38.17
CA PHE A 9 -6.56 -18.16 -37.73
C PHE A 9 -7.48 -17.11 -37.09
N VAL A 10 -8.06 -16.28 -37.93
CA VAL A 10 -9.28 -15.55 -37.58
C VAL A 10 -10.41 -16.43 -38.05
N SER A 11 -10.93 -17.31 -37.18
CA SER A 11 -12.23 -17.91 -37.42
C SER A 11 -13.26 -16.79 -37.38
N SER A 12 -13.83 -16.51 -38.54
CA SER A 12 -14.99 -15.65 -38.72
C SER A 12 -16.19 -16.22 -37.97
N PHE A 13 -16.31 -15.85 -36.69
CA PHE A 13 -17.57 -16.05 -35.96
C PHE A 13 -18.50 -14.92 -36.37
N SER A 14 -19.52 -15.25 -37.13
CA SER A 14 -20.64 -14.39 -37.48
C SER A 14 -21.27 -13.85 -36.19
N PHE A 15 -21.24 -12.52 -36.04
CA PHE A 15 -21.77 -11.79 -34.88
C PHE A 15 -23.31 -11.77 -34.84
N ALA A 16 -23.97 -12.38 -35.82
CA ALA A 16 -25.42 -12.29 -36.05
C ALA A 16 -26.28 -13.38 -35.37
N GLU A 17 -25.66 -14.46 -34.86
CA GLU A 17 -26.43 -15.62 -34.35
C GLU A 17 -26.28 -15.94 -32.86
N LYS A 18 -25.62 -15.08 -32.08
CA LYS A 18 -25.53 -15.32 -30.63
C LYS A 18 -26.81 -14.88 -29.93
N THR A 19 -27.34 -15.76 -29.08
CA THR A 19 -28.47 -15.45 -28.21
C THR A 19 -28.17 -14.30 -27.25
N LYS A 20 -29.19 -13.64 -26.69
CA LYS A 20 -29.02 -12.60 -25.67
C LYS A 20 -28.19 -13.06 -24.49
N GLU A 21 -28.30 -14.31 -24.10
CA GLU A 21 -27.50 -14.91 -22.99
C GLU A 21 -26.03 -15.09 -23.38
N GLU A 22 -25.74 -15.57 -24.59
CA GLU A 22 -24.38 -15.74 -25.08
C GLU A 22 -23.67 -14.38 -25.27
N ARG A 23 -24.44 -13.31 -25.61
CA ARG A 23 -23.92 -11.94 -25.63
C ARG A 23 -23.63 -11.42 -24.22
N ALA A 24 -24.49 -11.71 -23.25
CA ALA A 24 -24.28 -11.35 -21.84
C ALA A 24 -23.06 -12.10 -21.26
N ILE A 25 -22.89 -13.38 -21.55
CA ILE A 25 -21.74 -14.18 -21.13
C ILE A 25 -20.46 -13.69 -21.82
N SER A 26 -20.52 -13.33 -23.11
CA SER A 26 -19.38 -12.77 -23.83
C SER A 26 -18.99 -11.39 -23.32
N LEU A 27 -19.94 -10.56 -22.88
CA LEU A 27 -19.67 -9.26 -22.25
C LEU A 27 -19.13 -9.41 -20.83
N LEU A 28 -19.52 -10.45 -20.11
CA LEU A 28 -18.96 -10.80 -18.80
C LEU A 28 -17.52 -11.36 -18.90
N GLN A 29 -17.15 -11.96 -20.02
CA GLN A 29 -15.77 -12.42 -20.28
C GLN A 29 -14.80 -11.29 -20.64
N PHE A 30 -15.30 -10.09 -21.01
CA PHE A 30 -14.53 -8.86 -21.11
C PHE A 30 -14.51 -8.04 -19.81
N ALA A 31 -15.15 -8.50 -18.74
CA ALA A 31 -14.82 -8.01 -17.40
C ALA A 31 -13.35 -8.35 -17.16
N TYR A 32 -12.49 -7.34 -17.11
CA TYR A 32 -11.07 -7.45 -16.79
C TYR A 32 -10.89 -8.47 -15.67
N PRO A 33 -10.08 -9.52 -15.85
CA PRO A 33 -9.80 -10.41 -14.74
C PRO A 33 -9.17 -9.54 -13.65
N MET A 34 -9.87 -9.38 -12.53
CA MET A 34 -9.28 -8.74 -11.36
C MET A 34 -8.12 -9.62 -10.94
N ASN A 35 -6.90 -9.16 -11.22
CA ASN A 35 -5.71 -9.80 -10.74
C ASN A 35 -5.70 -9.73 -9.21
N HIS A 36 -5.87 -10.85 -8.56
CA HIS A 36 -5.81 -10.94 -7.11
C HIS A 36 -4.35 -10.81 -6.68
N ILE A 37 -4.06 -9.84 -5.84
CA ILE A 37 -2.76 -9.73 -5.17
C ILE A 37 -2.82 -10.65 -3.95
N TRP A 38 -2.15 -11.79 -4.01
CA TRP A 38 -1.99 -12.67 -2.86
C TRP A 38 -0.97 -12.06 -1.89
N SER A 39 -1.40 -11.90 -0.65
CA SER A 39 -0.56 -11.43 0.46
C SER A 39 -0.73 -12.41 1.63
N PRO A 40 -0.09 -13.59 1.64
CA PRO A 40 -0.30 -14.60 2.68
C PRO A 40 -0.04 -14.06 4.10
N TRP A 41 0.95 -13.18 4.28
CA TRP A 41 1.22 -12.49 5.56
C TRP A 41 0.06 -11.57 6.01
N ARG A 42 -0.82 -11.15 5.09
CA ARG A 42 -1.99 -10.34 5.44
C ARG A 42 -3.05 -11.16 6.17
N MET A 43 -3.12 -12.47 5.93
CA MET A 43 -4.01 -13.36 6.69
C MET A 43 -3.52 -13.50 8.14
N GLU A 44 -2.22 -13.67 8.36
CA GLU A 44 -1.65 -13.68 9.71
C GLU A 44 -1.92 -12.37 10.45
N TYR A 45 -1.82 -11.23 9.75
CA TYR A 45 -2.21 -9.93 10.30
C TYR A 45 -3.70 -9.87 10.64
N ILE A 46 -4.60 -10.34 9.74
CA ILE A 46 -6.04 -10.33 9.97
C ILE A 46 -6.40 -11.24 11.14
N GLU A 47 -5.80 -12.43 11.22
CA GLU A 47 -6.02 -13.40 12.29
C GLU A 47 -5.49 -12.92 13.64
N ASN A 48 -4.38 -12.18 13.65
CA ASN A 48 -3.76 -11.65 14.88
C ASN A 48 -4.32 -10.28 15.29
N SER A 49 -4.86 -9.48 14.37
CA SER A 49 -5.43 -8.16 14.67
C SER A 49 -6.67 -8.22 15.58
N HIS A 50 -7.28 -9.39 15.72
CA HIS A 50 -8.40 -9.63 16.64
C HIS A 50 -7.99 -10.04 18.05
N LYS A 51 -6.68 -10.18 18.33
CA LYS A 51 -6.17 -10.69 19.61
C LYS A 51 -5.77 -9.59 20.62
N GLU A 52 -5.56 -8.36 20.15
CA GLU A 52 -5.29 -7.23 21.04
C GLU A 52 -6.59 -6.45 21.25
N ASP A 53 -7.00 -6.30 22.50
CA ASP A 53 -8.14 -5.42 22.87
C ASP A 53 -7.72 -3.96 22.63
N GLY A 54 -8.12 -3.38 21.50
CA GLY A 54 -7.90 -1.97 21.19
C GLY A 54 -7.40 -1.69 19.78
N CYS A 55 -7.24 -0.41 19.49
CA CYS A 55 -6.71 0.06 18.21
C CYS A 55 -5.17 -0.01 18.21
N ILE A 56 -4.59 -0.73 17.25
CA ILE A 56 -3.13 -0.88 17.15
C ILE A 56 -2.39 0.46 17.01
N PHE A 57 -3.02 1.47 16.39
CA PHE A 57 -2.44 2.80 16.25
C PHE A 57 -2.49 3.59 17.55
N CYS A 58 -3.58 3.50 18.32
CA CYS A 58 -3.65 4.12 19.64
C CYS A 58 -2.65 3.46 20.61
N ILE A 59 -2.53 2.12 20.57
CA ILE A 59 -1.54 1.39 21.37
C ILE A 59 -0.11 1.79 20.96
N ALA A 60 0.16 1.95 19.67
CA ALA A 60 1.47 2.34 19.19
C ALA A 60 1.85 3.76 19.63
N GLN A 61 0.93 4.73 19.57
CA GLN A 61 1.22 6.11 19.94
C GLN A 61 1.62 6.29 21.41
N ASP A 62 1.20 5.39 22.30
CA ASP A 62 1.51 5.42 23.74
C ASP A 62 2.87 4.78 24.07
N LYS A 63 3.52 4.15 23.07
CA LYS A 63 4.82 3.49 23.23
C LYS A 63 5.97 4.43 22.88
N GLU A 64 7.16 4.12 23.36
CA GLU A 64 8.40 4.84 23.01
C GLU A 64 8.77 4.63 21.54
N ASP A 65 9.48 5.61 20.96
CA ASP A 65 10.02 5.52 19.61
C ASP A 65 11.17 4.51 19.59
N SER A 66 10.98 3.42 18.88
CA SER A 66 11.96 2.34 18.78
C SER A 66 11.78 1.54 17.50
N ALA A 67 12.78 0.75 17.15
CA ALA A 67 12.71 -0.18 16.03
C ALA A 67 11.66 -1.29 16.25
N GLU A 68 11.30 -1.58 17.50
CA GLU A 68 10.25 -2.54 17.84
C GLU A 68 8.86 -1.95 17.61
N ASN A 69 8.66 -0.69 17.99
CA ASN A 69 7.39 0.03 17.86
C ASN A 69 7.20 0.68 16.48
N LEU A 70 8.29 0.84 15.73
CA LEU A 70 8.30 1.32 14.34
C LEU A 70 7.86 2.78 14.14
N ILE A 71 7.74 3.59 15.19
CA ILE A 71 7.41 5.01 15.09
C ILE A 71 8.67 5.79 14.71
N ALA A 72 8.68 6.34 13.49
CA ALA A 72 9.83 7.02 12.93
C ALA A 72 9.88 8.52 13.26
N PHE A 73 8.72 9.15 13.42
CA PHE A 73 8.61 10.58 13.70
C PHE A 73 7.27 10.92 14.36
N ARG A 74 7.27 11.88 15.28
CA ARG A 74 6.05 12.43 15.91
C ARG A 74 5.90 13.90 15.57
N GLY A 75 4.71 14.26 15.09
CA GLY A 75 4.24 15.61 14.96
C GLY A 75 3.39 16.03 16.16
N GLU A 76 2.68 17.14 16.03
CA GLU A 76 1.80 17.66 17.07
C GLU A 76 0.43 16.97 17.10
N ARG A 77 -0.07 16.55 15.91
CA ARG A 77 -1.42 16.00 15.69
C ARG A 77 -1.43 14.66 14.98
N ALA A 78 -0.27 14.27 14.43
CA ALA A 78 -0.11 13.02 13.70
C ALA A 78 1.31 12.48 13.87
N TYR A 79 1.52 11.22 13.57
CA TYR A 79 2.83 10.59 13.61
C TYR A 79 3.09 9.72 12.38
N VAL A 80 4.36 9.41 12.16
CA VAL A 80 4.83 8.54 11.07
C VAL A 80 5.27 7.21 11.65
N ILE A 81 4.73 6.12 11.12
CA ILE A 81 5.03 4.76 11.53
C ILE A 81 5.36 3.89 10.31
N LEU A 82 6.33 2.99 10.43
CA LEU A 82 6.56 1.97 9.41
C LEU A 82 5.42 0.95 9.39
N ASN A 83 5.05 0.53 8.20
CA ASN A 83 4.14 -0.59 8.09
C ASN A 83 4.89 -1.88 8.48
N ARG A 84 4.38 -2.60 9.49
CA ARG A 84 4.94 -3.89 9.94
C ARG A 84 4.91 -4.96 8.85
N TYR A 85 3.96 -4.84 7.91
CA TYR A 85 3.79 -5.72 6.76
C TYR A 85 3.96 -4.94 5.44
N PRO A 86 5.20 -4.50 5.14
CA PRO A 86 5.43 -3.53 4.07
C PRO A 86 5.21 -4.12 2.68
N TYR A 87 4.64 -3.33 1.78
CA TYR A 87 4.54 -3.70 0.37
C TYR A 87 5.89 -3.60 -0.36
N THR A 88 6.72 -2.63 0.06
CA THR A 88 8.10 -2.42 -0.40
C THR A 88 8.91 -1.91 0.80
N SER A 89 10.25 -1.98 0.74
CA SER A 89 11.09 -1.32 1.75
C SER A 89 10.76 0.17 1.84
N GLY A 90 10.69 0.71 3.05
CA GLY A 90 10.31 2.10 3.27
C GLY A 90 8.80 2.39 3.19
N HIS A 91 7.93 1.38 3.26
CA HIS A 91 6.48 1.61 3.34
C HIS A 91 6.12 2.27 4.67
N LEU A 92 5.74 3.55 4.60
CA LEU A 92 5.34 4.37 5.73
C LEU A 92 3.83 4.56 5.79
N MET A 93 3.35 4.89 6.98
CA MET A 93 1.99 5.36 7.21
C MET A 93 2.04 6.65 8.01
N VAL A 94 1.18 7.61 7.67
CA VAL A 94 0.89 8.80 8.49
C VAL A 94 -0.44 8.59 9.17
N VAL A 95 -0.42 8.67 10.50
CA VAL A 95 -1.54 8.31 11.37
C VAL A 95 -1.87 9.51 12.26
N PRO A 96 -3.12 9.99 12.33
CA PRO A 96 -3.50 11.04 13.28
C PRO A 96 -3.45 10.52 14.71
N LEU A 97 -3.24 11.40 15.69
CA LEU A 97 -3.36 11.06 17.11
C LEU A 97 -4.82 10.80 17.50
N ASP A 98 -5.76 11.48 16.82
CA ASP A 98 -7.20 11.31 17.04
C ASP A 98 -7.68 9.98 16.46
N HIS A 99 -8.32 9.17 17.29
CA HIS A 99 -8.95 7.92 16.87
C HIS A 99 -10.23 8.18 16.10
N LYS A 100 -10.12 8.37 14.77
CA LYS A 100 -11.25 8.63 13.87
C LYS A 100 -11.17 7.68 12.66
N PRO A 101 -12.31 7.13 12.20
CA PRO A 101 -12.34 6.22 11.05
C PRO A 101 -12.20 6.96 9.71
N ASN A 102 -12.57 8.23 9.63
CA ASN A 102 -12.73 8.97 8.39
C ASN A 102 -11.95 10.29 8.40
N LEU A 103 -11.47 10.73 7.24
CA LEU A 103 -10.73 12.00 7.10
C LEU A 103 -11.59 13.23 7.40
N GLU A 104 -12.87 13.19 7.02
CA GLU A 104 -13.81 14.29 7.24
C GLU A 104 -14.15 14.51 8.72
N GLU A 105 -13.90 13.53 9.58
CA GLU A 105 -14.10 13.63 11.02
C GLU A 105 -12.90 14.24 11.77
N LEU A 106 -11.75 14.35 11.11
CA LEU A 106 -10.58 15.04 11.65
C LEU A 106 -10.72 16.55 11.50
N ASP A 107 -10.14 17.31 12.42
CA ASP A 107 -10.07 18.76 12.27
C ASP A 107 -9.15 19.18 11.10
N PRO A 108 -9.34 20.39 10.53
CA PRO A 108 -8.56 20.84 9.38
C PRO A 108 -7.04 20.91 9.60
N LEU A 109 -6.59 21.23 10.83
CA LEU A 109 -5.17 21.33 11.14
C LEU A 109 -4.54 19.96 11.21
N THR A 110 -5.23 18.96 11.74
CA THR A 110 -4.79 17.56 11.74
C THR A 110 -4.63 17.06 10.31
N ARG A 111 -5.62 17.31 9.42
CA ARG A 111 -5.51 16.94 8.00
C ARG A 111 -4.34 17.65 7.30
N ALA A 112 -4.12 18.93 7.59
CA ALA A 112 -3.01 19.69 7.05
C ALA A 112 -1.67 19.10 7.47
N GLU A 113 -1.49 18.82 8.76
CA GLU A 113 -0.26 18.22 9.28
C GLU A 113 -0.02 16.82 8.71
N MET A 114 -1.06 15.99 8.59
CA MET A 114 -0.94 14.68 7.94
C MET A 114 -0.41 14.80 6.50
N MET A 115 -0.84 15.82 5.76
CA MET A 115 -0.37 16.05 4.39
C MET A 115 1.09 16.56 4.37
N GLU A 116 1.47 17.45 5.29
CA GLU A 116 2.85 17.92 5.43
C GLU A 116 3.79 16.78 5.82
N LEU A 117 3.41 15.94 6.77
CA LEU A 117 4.18 14.74 7.13
C LEU A 117 4.29 13.77 5.96
N THR A 118 3.24 13.62 5.16
CA THR A 118 3.28 12.81 3.93
C THR A 118 4.31 13.35 2.94
N ALA A 119 4.33 14.66 2.70
CA ALA A 119 5.32 15.30 1.83
C ALA A 119 6.75 15.15 2.38
N ARG A 120 6.93 15.31 3.70
CA ARG A 120 8.21 15.08 4.37
C ARG A 120 8.68 13.64 4.24
N CYS A 121 7.80 12.65 4.43
CA CYS A 121 8.10 11.23 4.19
C CYS A 121 8.65 11.00 2.78
N MET A 122 8.00 11.57 1.76
CA MET A 122 8.47 11.43 0.37
C MET A 122 9.87 12.04 0.17
N THR A 123 10.15 13.17 0.80
CA THR A 123 11.46 13.83 0.75
C THR A 123 12.54 12.95 1.39
N VAL A 124 12.27 12.43 2.58
CA VAL A 124 13.17 11.51 3.30
C VAL A 124 13.44 10.25 2.46
N LEU A 125 12.38 9.61 1.97
CA LEU A 125 12.51 8.40 1.18
C LEU A 125 13.26 8.62 -0.15
N ARG A 126 13.12 9.78 -0.79
CA ARG A 126 13.95 10.13 -1.95
C ARG A 126 15.43 10.24 -1.58
N LYS A 127 15.73 10.87 -0.45
CA LYS A 127 17.11 11.07 0.01
C LYS A 127 17.78 9.73 0.35
N ILE A 128 17.11 8.86 1.12
CA ILE A 128 17.74 7.65 1.65
C ILE A 128 17.68 6.43 0.72
N TYR A 129 16.66 6.34 -0.16
CA TYR A 129 16.42 5.21 -1.04
C TYR A 129 16.50 5.53 -2.54
N ASN A 130 16.81 6.77 -2.90
CA ASN A 130 16.75 7.23 -4.29
C ASN A 130 15.41 6.85 -4.96
N THR A 131 14.30 7.04 -4.23
CA THR A 131 12.96 6.66 -4.66
C THR A 131 12.54 7.46 -5.87
N GLN A 132 12.10 6.77 -6.94
CA GLN A 132 11.72 7.40 -8.21
C GLN A 132 10.27 7.90 -8.20
N ALA A 133 9.36 7.13 -7.58
CA ALA A 133 7.93 7.41 -7.56
C ALA A 133 7.29 6.93 -6.25
N PHE A 134 6.02 7.30 -6.03
CA PHE A 134 5.25 6.88 -4.87
C PHE A 134 3.84 6.49 -5.28
N ASN A 135 3.28 5.49 -4.58
CA ASN A 135 1.85 5.34 -4.45
C ASN A 135 1.44 5.85 -3.07
N MET A 136 0.47 6.75 -3.03
CA MET A 136 -0.10 7.30 -1.80
C MET A 136 -1.60 7.06 -1.78
N GLY A 137 -2.16 6.73 -0.63
CA GLY A 137 -3.60 6.57 -0.49
C GLY A 137 -4.02 6.08 0.89
N ALA A 138 -5.32 6.10 1.15
CA ALA A 138 -5.94 5.56 2.34
C ALA A 138 -7.08 4.62 1.97
N ASN A 139 -7.25 3.53 2.72
CA ASN A 139 -8.43 2.69 2.66
C ASN A 139 -9.38 3.14 3.76
N ILE A 140 -10.53 3.70 3.40
CA ILE A 140 -11.52 4.22 4.34
C ILE A 140 -12.74 3.31 4.32
N GLY A 141 -13.03 2.70 5.47
CA GLY A 141 -14.12 1.74 5.63
C GLY A 141 -13.78 0.32 5.18
N GLU A 142 -14.61 -0.61 5.62
CA GLU A 142 -14.43 -2.05 5.39
C GLU A 142 -14.54 -2.42 3.90
N ALA A 143 -15.48 -1.82 3.18
CA ALA A 143 -15.70 -2.09 1.76
C ALA A 143 -14.50 -1.65 0.88
N ALA A 144 -13.67 -0.71 1.35
CA ALA A 144 -12.42 -0.30 0.70
C ALA A 144 -11.22 -1.18 1.09
N GLY A 145 -11.41 -2.20 1.94
CA GLY A 145 -10.35 -3.10 2.38
C GLY A 145 -9.44 -2.52 3.46
N ALA A 146 -9.95 -1.60 4.30
CA ALA A 146 -9.23 -1.10 5.46
C ALA A 146 -8.90 -2.23 6.44
N GLY A 147 -7.62 -2.46 6.72
CA GLY A 147 -7.16 -3.41 7.74
C GLY A 147 -7.48 -2.92 9.15
N VAL A 148 -7.33 -1.62 9.39
CA VAL A 148 -7.75 -0.92 10.62
C VAL A 148 -8.84 0.06 10.22
N LYS A 149 -10.09 -0.37 10.31
CA LYS A 149 -11.25 0.38 9.83
C LYS A 149 -11.70 1.51 10.74
N SER A 150 -11.29 1.48 12.00
CA SER A 150 -11.67 2.48 13.02
C SER A 150 -10.70 3.64 13.17
N HIS A 151 -9.56 3.62 12.47
CA HIS A 151 -8.52 4.64 12.58
C HIS A 151 -7.92 4.92 11.21
N VAL A 152 -8.28 6.06 10.63
CA VAL A 152 -7.83 6.47 9.31
C VAL A 152 -6.31 6.68 9.27
N HIS A 153 -5.66 6.26 8.19
CA HIS A 153 -4.22 6.40 7.99
C HIS A 153 -3.90 6.49 6.51
N ILE A 154 -2.84 7.25 6.19
CA ILE A 154 -2.37 7.42 4.82
C ILE A 154 -1.15 6.54 4.60
N HIS A 155 -1.19 5.65 3.61
CA HIS A 155 -0.06 4.86 3.16
C HIS A 155 0.83 5.64 2.21
N ILE A 156 2.14 5.47 2.33
CA ILE A 156 3.16 6.01 1.44
C ILE A 156 4.06 4.85 1.02
N VAL A 157 3.95 4.44 -0.22
CA VAL A 157 4.65 3.28 -0.77
C VAL A 157 5.66 3.75 -1.80
N PRO A 158 6.97 3.68 -1.53
CA PRO A 158 7.99 4.03 -2.50
C PRO A 158 8.03 3.04 -3.66
N ARG A 159 8.35 3.55 -4.85
CA ARG A 159 8.36 2.79 -6.10
C ARG A 159 9.61 3.08 -6.91
N TRP A 160 10.09 2.06 -7.62
CA TRP A 160 11.22 2.12 -8.53
C TRP A 160 10.87 1.45 -9.86
N ALA A 161 11.50 1.91 -10.96
CA ALA A 161 11.38 1.21 -12.22
C ALA A 161 11.89 -0.22 -12.07
N GLY A 162 11.08 -1.21 -12.48
CA GLY A 162 11.41 -2.61 -12.34
C GLY A 162 11.22 -3.23 -10.95
N ASP A 163 10.57 -2.54 -10.03
CA ASP A 163 10.26 -3.08 -8.69
C ASP A 163 9.23 -4.24 -8.72
N THR A 164 8.63 -4.46 -9.87
CA THR A 164 7.76 -5.61 -10.15
C THR A 164 8.43 -6.48 -11.22
N ASN A 165 8.68 -7.73 -10.90
CA ASN A 165 9.30 -8.70 -11.81
C ASN A 165 8.54 -10.04 -11.81
N PHE A 166 9.08 -11.06 -12.51
CA PHE A 166 8.42 -12.37 -12.61
C PHE A 166 8.19 -13.04 -11.25
N MET A 167 9.02 -12.76 -10.23
CA MET A 167 8.84 -13.30 -8.89
C MET A 167 7.53 -12.79 -8.24
N SER A 168 7.21 -11.51 -8.49
CA SER A 168 5.94 -10.93 -8.00
C SER A 168 4.74 -11.43 -8.78
N THR A 169 4.88 -11.62 -10.11
CA THR A 169 3.78 -11.94 -11.01
C THR A 169 3.51 -13.45 -11.13
N LEU A 170 4.54 -14.27 -11.17
CA LEU A 170 4.45 -15.72 -11.29
C LEU A 170 4.72 -16.45 -9.98
N GLY A 171 5.72 -16.00 -9.21
CA GLY A 171 6.12 -16.62 -7.96
C GLY A 171 5.36 -16.10 -6.75
N GLN A 172 4.50 -15.09 -6.92
CA GLN A 172 3.71 -14.46 -5.83
C GLN A 172 4.58 -14.08 -4.62
N THR A 173 5.86 -13.81 -4.87
CA THR A 173 6.88 -13.58 -3.85
C THR A 173 7.49 -12.20 -4.04
N ARG A 174 7.56 -11.40 -2.97
CA ARG A 174 8.33 -10.15 -2.95
C ARG A 174 9.58 -10.33 -2.12
N VAL A 175 10.68 -9.86 -2.66
CA VAL A 175 11.95 -9.77 -1.94
C VAL A 175 12.00 -8.40 -1.28
N LEU A 176 12.10 -8.38 0.06
CA LEU A 176 12.41 -7.17 0.82
C LEU A 176 13.91 -7.22 1.12
N PRO A 177 14.71 -6.30 0.56
CA PRO A 177 16.18 -6.40 0.61
C PRO A 177 16.79 -6.05 1.97
N GLU A 178 15.99 -5.55 2.91
CA GLU A 178 16.45 -5.18 4.25
C GLU A 178 15.41 -5.51 5.33
N THR A 179 15.85 -5.57 6.59
CA THR A 179 14.98 -5.79 7.74
C THR A 179 14.20 -4.53 8.10
N LEU A 180 13.08 -4.70 8.83
CA LEU A 180 12.32 -3.56 9.36
C LEU A 180 13.17 -2.67 10.27
N GLU A 181 14.05 -3.27 11.07
CA GLU A 181 14.95 -2.53 11.95
C GLU A 181 15.92 -1.64 11.17
N SER A 182 16.53 -2.17 10.09
CA SER A 182 17.42 -1.39 9.22
C SER A 182 16.66 -0.27 8.52
N THR A 183 15.46 -0.56 8.02
CA THR A 183 14.56 0.42 7.41
C THR A 183 14.20 1.52 8.42
N TYR A 184 13.83 1.15 9.65
CA TYR A 184 13.49 2.08 10.72
C TYR A 184 14.63 3.06 11.00
N ARG A 185 15.84 2.55 11.25
CA ARG A 185 17.01 3.37 11.56
C ARG A 185 17.31 4.39 10.45
N ARG A 186 17.33 3.94 9.20
CA ARG A 186 17.56 4.83 8.05
C ARG A 186 16.52 5.94 7.93
N ILE A 187 15.25 5.61 8.16
CA ILE A 187 14.16 6.58 8.07
C ILE A 187 14.23 7.57 9.21
N GLN A 188 14.48 7.10 10.43
CA GLN A 188 14.63 7.96 11.61
C GLN A 188 15.79 8.95 11.42
N ASP A 189 16.96 8.48 11.02
CA ASP A 189 18.12 9.33 10.72
C ASP A 189 17.78 10.37 9.64
N GLY A 190 17.06 9.97 8.58
CA GLY A 190 16.63 10.86 7.52
C GLY A 190 15.65 11.95 7.96
N PHE A 191 14.81 11.71 8.96
CA PHE A 191 13.92 12.72 9.54
C PHE A 191 14.70 13.74 10.39
N TRP A 192 15.73 13.28 11.14
CA TRP A 192 16.53 14.16 12.00
C TRP A 192 17.52 15.01 11.23
N GLU A 193 18.16 14.48 10.20
CA GLU A 193 19.11 15.23 9.36
C GLU A 193 18.46 16.32 8.48
N GLY A 194 17.15 16.35 8.38
CA GLY A 194 16.39 17.32 7.58
C GLY A 194 15.62 18.36 8.40
N ALA A 195 15.83 18.41 9.72
CA ALA A 195 15.19 19.37 10.64
C ALA A 195 15.91 20.70 10.70
#